data_311b1835a75b2bb612551f4a70bed9f4
#
_entry.id   311b1835a75b2bb612551f4a70bed9f4
#
_cell.length_a   1.000
_cell.length_b   1.000
_cell.length_c   1.000
_cell.angle_alpha   90.00
_cell.angle_beta   90.00
_cell.angle_gamma   90.00
#
_symmetry.space_group_name_H-M   'P 1'
#
loop_
_entity.id
_entity.type
_entity.pdbx_description
1 polymer ?
#
loop_
_entity_poly.entity_id
_entity_poly.type
_entity_poly.pdbx_seq_one_letter_code
_entity_poly.pdbx_strand_id
1 'polypeptide(L)'
;MVFKQLVDDDLGCASYLIGDEAAGEAVVVDPAYAIEPYLEAAEDEGLRIVRVLETHTHADHVSGHGRFALEYGLPVAIHPLAEPEYPSGPIEDGDEVLVGSIPIRVLHTPGHRPEHCCFLVEGHLLTGDSLMIGDAARPDLAVEAREGAEDLFRSLERLAGLPDETEIDPGHTGGSLCGASLSRERVSTLRMEKLSNHALAIEDVQEFVAHSTGIAAPRPPTVERVVDLNRGPFLAAQPPLELLDSVQGQLLDVRPAREHAAGHAHGAINIPLEGGSVGTKAGFVLDHATPVTIHARSPEEAADAARRLYAVGLLDVAGYAMGLESSEHLEPVGIDELERLVAADSVEVVDVREKDERDEGYIPGSRHIPYRLIRAFRDELDNGRPVVTVCSSGARAGVAASVLAAEGVDARPVLDGGIDNWQERGNQVTAFRRCGSG
;
A
#
# COMPACT_ATOMS: atom_id res chain seq x y z
N MET A 1 2.79 28.34 12.43
CA MET A 1 2.11 27.05 12.20
C MET A 1 3.12 25.91 12.35
N VAL A 2 2.75 24.82 13.01
CA VAL A 2 3.47 23.53 12.92
C VAL A 2 2.87 22.75 11.76
N PHE A 3 3.72 22.15 10.92
CA PHE A 3 3.30 21.28 9.81
C PHE A 3 4.24 20.08 9.76
N LYS A 4 3.71 18.87 9.94
CA LYS A 4 4.49 17.64 9.92
C LYS A 4 3.84 16.61 9.01
N GLN A 5 4.63 16.04 8.09
CA GLN A 5 4.26 14.86 7.31
C GLN A 5 4.72 13.60 8.05
N LEU A 6 3.81 12.67 8.27
CA LEU A 6 4.08 11.33 8.83
C LEU A 6 3.82 10.30 7.73
N VAL A 7 4.81 9.49 7.41
CA VAL A 7 4.71 8.48 6.35
C VAL A 7 4.71 7.09 6.95
N ASP A 8 3.72 6.27 6.60
CA ASP A 8 3.76 4.82 6.83
C ASP A 8 4.58 4.18 5.71
N ASP A 9 5.82 3.81 6.00
CA ASP A 9 6.75 3.23 5.02
C ASP A 9 6.32 1.82 4.55
N ASP A 10 5.39 1.14 5.25
CA ASP A 10 4.86 -0.17 4.82
C ASP A 10 3.84 -0.03 3.69
N LEU A 11 3.01 1.02 3.73
CA LEU A 11 1.94 1.28 2.78
C LEU A 11 2.25 2.40 1.78
N GLY A 12 3.20 3.28 2.14
CA GLY A 12 3.50 4.49 1.37
C GLY A 12 2.46 5.60 1.55
N CYS A 13 1.58 5.50 2.57
CA CYS A 13 0.58 6.50 2.88
C CYS A 13 1.20 7.67 3.66
N ALA A 14 0.81 8.90 3.35
CA ALA A 14 1.23 10.10 4.05
C ALA A 14 0.05 10.75 4.76
N SER A 15 0.27 11.07 6.02
CA SER A 15 -0.67 11.77 6.89
C SER A 15 -0.04 13.06 7.40
N TYR A 16 -0.84 13.98 7.89
CA TYR A 16 -0.34 15.30 8.27
C TYR A 16 -0.83 15.73 9.64
N LEU A 17 0.08 16.34 10.43
CA LEU A 17 -0.23 17.06 11.66
C LEU A 17 -0.09 18.54 11.39
N ILE A 18 -1.17 19.30 11.57
CA ILE A 18 -1.23 20.74 11.39
C ILE A 18 -1.57 21.38 12.73
N GLY A 19 -0.73 22.26 13.24
CA GLY A 19 -0.89 22.85 14.57
C GLY A 19 -0.72 24.35 14.63
N ASP A 20 -1.51 24.96 15.52
CA ASP A 20 -1.34 26.35 15.97
C ASP A 20 -0.62 26.36 17.31
N GLU A 21 0.68 26.74 17.31
CA GLU A 21 1.50 26.83 18.52
C GLU A 21 0.92 27.81 19.54
N ALA A 22 0.29 28.90 19.08
CA ALA A 22 -0.25 29.92 19.97
C ALA A 22 -1.52 29.42 20.70
N ALA A 23 -2.31 28.58 20.04
CA ALA A 23 -3.49 27.95 20.62
C ALA A 23 -3.17 26.64 21.38
N GLY A 24 -2.01 26.03 21.11
CA GLY A 24 -1.66 24.70 21.60
C GLY A 24 -2.57 23.59 21.04
N GLU A 25 -3.10 23.77 19.83
CA GLU A 25 -4.04 22.87 19.20
C GLU A 25 -3.53 22.35 17.86
N ALA A 26 -3.87 21.11 17.54
CA ALA A 26 -3.54 20.49 16.26
C ALA A 26 -4.71 19.68 15.69
N VAL A 27 -4.69 19.47 14.39
CA VAL A 27 -5.53 18.51 13.68
C VAL A 27 -4.65 17.46 13.00
N VAL A 28 -5.18 16.24 12.84
CA VAL A 28 -4.55 15.20 12.04
C VAL A 28 -5.37 15.00 10.77
N VAL A 29 -4.70 14.88 9.63
CA VAL A 29 -5.30 14.62 8.32
C VAL A 29 -4.89 13.22 7.86
N ASP A 30 -5.87 12.41 7.48
CA ASP A 30 -5.73 11.03 6.95
C ASP A 30 -4.86 10.13 7.84
N PRO A 31 -5.17 9.97 9.15
CA PRO A 31 -4.33 9.15 10.02
C PRO A 31 -4.35 7.68 9.64
N ALA A 32 -3.19 7.03 9.64
CA ALA A 32 -3.10 5.58 9.59
C ALA A 32 -3.73 4.93 10.84
N TYR A 33 -4.06 3.62 10.78
CA TYR A 33 -4.67 2.89 11.89
C TYR A 33 -3.91 2.99 13.22
N ALA A 34 -2.58 2.99 13.18
CA ALA A 34 -1.74 3.22 14.34
C ALA A 34 -1.68 4.72 14.67
N ILE A 35 -2.36 5.15 15.73
CA ILE A 35 -2.48 6.58 16.08
C ILE A 35 -1.32 7.09 16.96
N GLU A 36 -0.53 6.21 17.52
CA GLU A 36 0.55 6.52 18.45
C GLU A 36 1.57 7.53 17.89
N PRO A 37 2.03 7.41 16.62
CA PRO A 37 2.97 8.37 16.03
C PRO A 37 2.45 9.81 15.99
N TYR A 38 1.13 9.99 15.81
CA TYR A 38 0.54 11.34 15.79
C TYR A 38 0.44 11.94 17.18
N LEU A 39 0.17 11.11 18.19
CA LEU A 39 0.15 11.53 19.59
C LEU A 39 1.54 11.97 20.05
N GLU A 40 2.57 11.18 19.73
CA GLU A 40 3.97 11.50 20.00
C GLU A 40 4.39 12.79 19.29
N ALA A 41 4.07 12.93 18.00
CA ALA A 41 4.39 14.12 17.20
C ALA A 41 3.72 15.39 17.74
N ALA A 42 2.50 15.29 18.27
CA ALA A 42 1.80 16.42 18.88
C ALA A 42 2.39 16.75 20.28
N GLU A 43 2.72 15.74 21.09
CA GLU A 43 3.35 15.92 22.38
C GLU A 43 4.72 16.61 22.27
N ASP A 44 5.54 16.19 21.30
CA ASP A 44 6.87 16.78 21.03
C ASP A 44 6.78 18.29 20.71
N GLU A 45 5.69 18.74 20.08
CA GLU A 45 5.45 20.14 19.76
C GLU A 45 4.62 20.88 20.83
N GLY A 46 4.25 20.19 21.93
CA GLY A 46 3.42 20.75 22.98
C GLY A 46 1.99 21.06 22.52
N LEU A 47 1.47 20.30 21.56
CA LEU A 47 0.15 20.49 20.96
C LEU A 47 -0.83 19.41 21.44
N ARG A 48 -2.11 19.74 21.46
CA ARG A 48 -3.21 18.82 21.71
C ARG A 48 -4.00 18.60 20.43
N ILE A 49 -4.11 17.37 19.98
CA ILE A 49 -4.97 17.03 18.83
C ILE A 49 -6.44 17.28 19.23
N VAL A 50 -7.18 18.01 18.42
CA VAL A 50 -8.56 18.41 18.70
C VAL A 50 -9.56 17.89 17.67
N ARG A 51 -9.10 17.39 16.52
CA ARG A 51 -9.95 16.91 15.42
C ARG A 51 -9.16 16.03 14.47
N VAL A 52 -9.88 15.15 13.77
CA VAL A 52 -9.39 14.42 12.59
C VAL A 52 -10.12 14.93 11.35
N LEU A 53 -9.37 15.13 10.26
CA LEU A 53 -9.89 15.43 8.92
C LEU A 53 -9.57 14.26 8.01
N GLU A 54 -10.53 13.84 7.18
CA GLU A 54 -10.32 12.85 6.13
C GLU A 54 -10.49 13.51 4.76
N THR A 55 -9.51 13.33 3.87
CA THR A 55 -9.63 13.79 2.48
C THR A 55 -10.69 12.99 1.74
N HIS A 56 -10.79 11.70 2.02
CA HIS A 56 -11.74 10.77 1.40
C HIS A 56 -11.88 9.48 2.23
N THR A 57 -12.74 8.57 1.81
CA THR A 57 -12.80 7.21 2.36
C THR A 57 -11.66 6.38 1.76
N HIS A 58 -10.62 6.12 2.53
CA HIS A 58 -9.47 5.32 2.08
C HIS A 58 -9.87 3.90 1.71
N ALA A 59 -9.29 3.38 0.64
CA ALA A 59 -9.54 2.04 0.11
C ALA A 59 -8.32 1.10 0.25
N ASP A 60 -7.18 1.64 0.56
CA ASP A 60 -5.89 0.98 0.66
C ASP A 60 -5.48 0.70 2.11
N HIS A 61 -5.94 1.52 3.06
CA HIS A 61 -5.66 1.34 4.48
C HIS A 61 -6.85 1.70 5.37
N VAL A 62 -6.89 1.08 6.54
CA VAL A 62 -7.85 1.42 7.61
C VAL A 62 -7.38 2.70 8.28
N SER A 63 -8.23 3.72 8.30
CA SER A 63 -7.95 4.98 8.99
C SER A 63 -7.96 4.84 10.51
N GLY A 64 -7.12 5.63 11.18
CA GLY A 64 -7.08 5.79 12.62
C GLY A 64 -8.20 6.66 13.20
N HIS A 65 -9.06 7.27 12.37
CA HIS A 65 -10.10 8.18 12.82
C HIS A 65 -11.02 7.55 13.87
N GLY A 66 -11.37 6.26 13.71
CA GLY A 66 -12.19 5.53 14.68
C GLY A 66 -11.53 5.42 16.04
N ARG A 67 -10.23 5.17 16.09
CA ARG A 67 -9.45 5.13 17.33
C ARG A 67 -9.40 6.51 18.01
N PHE A 68 -9.12 7.56 17.25
CA PHE A 68 -9.15 8.94 17.77
C PHE A 68 -10.51 9.31 18.35
N ALA A 69 -11.60 8.92 17.67
CA ALA A 69 -12.94 9.17 18.14
C ALA A 69 -13.28 8.40 19.43
N LEU A 70 -12.96 7.10 19.49
CA LEU A 70 -13.32 6.23 20.61
C LEU A 70 -12.40 6.39 21.84
N GLU A 71 -11.11 6.55 21.63
CA GLU A 71 -10.12 6.62 22.73
C GLU A 71 -9.96 8.04 23.28
N TYR A 72 -10.13 9.07 22.43
CA TYR A 72 -9.87 10.48 22.78
C TYR A 72 -11.11 11.38 22.64
N GLY A 73 -12.23 10.86 22.15
CA GLY A 73 -13.47 11.63 21.97
C GLY A 73 -13.36 12.71 20.89
N LEU A 74 -12.44 12.57 19.91
CA LEU A 74 -12.21 13.58 18.90
C LEU A 74 -13.26 13.54 17.79
N PRO A 75 -13.75 14.69 17.33
CA PRO A 75 -14.64 14.75 16.16
C PRO A 75 -13.85 14.43 14.88
N VAL A 76 -14.52 13.67 13.99
CA VAL A 76 -14.01 13.34 12.65
C VAL A 76 -14.81 14.15 11.64
N ALA A 77 -14.13 14.78 10.68
CA ALA A 77 -14.77 15.51 9.61
C ALA A 77 -14.39 14.91 8.24
N ILE A 78 -15.42 14.72 7.41
CA ILE A 78 -15.33 14.17 6.05
C ILE A 78 -16.48 14.75 5.20
N HIS A 79 -16.30 14.76 3.88
CA HIS A 79 -17.34 15.22 2.97
C HIS A 79 -18.58 14.31 3.00
N PRO A 80 -19.83 14.86 2.97
CA PRO A 80 -21.07 14.08 3.11
C PRO A 80 -21.25 12.96 2.10
N LEU A 81 -20.70 13.08 0.88
CA LEU A 81 -20.76 12.03 -0.14
C LEU A 81 -20.00 10.75 0.24
N ALA A 82 -19.20 10.76 1.31
CA ALA A 82 -18.60 9.57 1.90
C ALA A 82 -19.68 8.64 2.52
N GLU A 83 -20.84 9.20 2.86
CA GLU A 83 -21.95 8.50 3.52
C GLU A 83 -21.51 7.69 4.74
N PRO A 84 -20.77 8.29 5.72
CA PRO A 84 -20.27 7.57 6.88
C PRO A 84 -21.40 7.12 7.78
N GLU A 85 -21.29 5.91 8.34
CA GLU A 85 -22.23 5.36 9.32
C GLU A 85 -21.90 5.78 10.76
N TYR A 86 -20.87 6.58 10.96
CA TYR A 86 -20.47 7.15 12.24
C TYR A 86 -20.81 8.65 12.33
N PRO A 87 -20.90 9.20 13.55
CA PRO A 87 -21.10 10.64 13.74
C PRO A 87 -19.95 11.45 13.16
N SER A 88 -20.15 12.16 12.06
CA SER A 88 -19.15 12.99 11.41
C SER A 88 -19.55 14.46 11.39
N GLY A 89 -18.55 15.35 11.37
CA GLY A 89 -18.71 16.75 11.04
C GLY A 89 -18.64 16.90 9.51
N PRO A 90 -19.75 17.26 8.83
CA PRO A 90 -19.71 17.44 7.37
C PRO A 90 -18.82 18.61 7.01
N ILE A 91 -18.01 18.45 5.96
CA ILE A 91 -17.22 19.51 5.33
C ILE A 91 -17.52 19.52 3.83
N GLU A 92 -17.73 20.71 3.29
CA GLU A 92 -18.08 20.91 1.89
C GLU A 92 -17.15 21.93 1.21
N ASP A 93 -17.27 22.06 -0.10
CA ASP A 93 -16.44 22.96 -0.89
C ASP A 93 -16.51 24.42 -0.39
N GLY A 94 -15.36 24.99 -0.12
CA GLY A 94 -15.21 26.38 0.34
C GLY A 94 -15.33 26.58 1.85
N ASP A 95 -15.62 25.51 2.61
CA ASP A 95 -15.61 25.57 4.08
C ASP A 95 -14.21 25.87 4.62
N GLU A 96 -14.16 26.49 5.80
CA GLU A 96 -12.95 26.72 6.57
C GLU A 96 -13.01 25.98 7.91
N VAL A 97 -12.13 25.02 8.12
CA VAL A 97 -11.94 24.33 9.38
C VAL A 97 -10.85 25.04 10.16
N LEU A 98 -11.16 25.52 11.36
CA LEU A 98 -10.17 26.21 12.19
C LEU A 98 -9.40 25.22 13.07
N VAL A 99 -8.07 25.39 13.13
CA VAL A 99 -7.20 24.86 14.18
C VAL A 99 -6.56 26.04 14.90
N GLY A 100 -7.01 26.27 16.15
CA GLY A 100 -6.73 27.56 16.81
C GLY A 100 -7.20 28.74 15.95
N SER A 101 -6.28 29.57 15.47
CA SER A 101 -6.54 30.69 14.58
C SER A 101 -6.26 30.43 13.11
N ILE A 102 -5.74 29.25 12.77
CA ILE A 102 -5.31 28.91 11.40
C ILE A 102 -6.50 28.29 10.63
N PRO A 103 -6.94 28.91 9.51
CA PRO A 103 -7.99 28.36 8.67
C PRO A 103 -7.41 27.32 7.69
N ILE A 104 -8.03 26.13 7.67
CA ILE A 104 -7.82 25.10 6.68
C ILE A 104 -9.00 25.16 5.71
N ARG A 105 -8.75 25.55 4.47
CA ARG A 105 -9.78 25.66 3.44
C ARG A 105 -10.03 24.34 2.75
N VAL A 106 -11.29 23.93 2.66
CA VAL A 106 -11.74 22.73 1.96
C VAL A 106 -11.92 23.00 0.47
N LEU A 107 -11.36 22.16 -0.38
CA LEU A 107 -11.54 22.17 -1.83
C LEU A 107 -12.09 20.81 -2.24
N HIS A 108 -13.36 20.73 -2.65
CA HIS A 108 -13.94 19.47 -3.16
C HIS A 108 -13.32 19.14 -4.53
N THR A 109 -12.69 17.99 -4.63
CA THR A 109 -11.89 17.53 -5.78
C THR A 109 -12.23 16.09 -6.13
N PRO A 110 -13.48 15.83 -6.61
CA PRO A 110 -13.91 14.49 -6.97
C PRO A 110 -13.08 13.90 -8.11
N GLY A 111 -13.09 12.58 -8.22
CA GLY A 111 -12.42 11.84 -9.29
C GLY A 111 -11.85 10.51 -8.83
N HIS A 112 -10.91 10.50 -7.88
CA HIS A 112 -10.48 9.27 -7.19
C HIS A 112 -11.67 8.64 -6.44
N ARG A 113 -12.39 9.48 -5.72
CA ARG A 113 -13.67 9.17 -5.07
C ARG A 113 -14.60 10.38 -5.16
N PRO A 114 -15.94 10.17 -5.14
CA PRO A 114 -16.89 11.29 -5.26
C PRO A 114 -16.81 12.31 -4.12
N GLU A 115 -16.46 11.86 -2.92
CA GLU A 115 -16.35 12.66 -1.70
C GLU A 115 -15.00 13.34 -1.52
N HIS A 116 -14.02 13.09 -2.38
CA HIS A 116 -12.65 13.53 -2.18
C HIS A 116 -12.52 15.05 -2.04
N CYS A 117 -11.73 15.49 -1.03
CA CYS A 117 -11.38 16.88 -0.80
C CYS A 117 -9.86 17.04 -0.66
N CYS A 118 -9.35 18.15 -1.19
CA CYS A 118 -8.03 18.67 -0.81
C CYS A 118 -8.18 19.70 0.30
N PHE A 119 -7.11 19.92 1.08
CA PHE A 119 -7.07 20.94 2.13
C PHE A 119 -5.95 21.93 1.87
N LEU A 120 -6.28 23.22 1.82
CA LEU A 120 -5.31 24.29 1.61
C LEU A 120 -5.10 25.07 2.91
N VAL A 121 -3.84 25.16 3.37
CA VAL A 121 -3.46 25.85 4.60
C VAL A 121 -2.11 26.55 4.42
N GLU A 122 -2.06 27.86 4.60
CA GLU A 122 -0.82 28.69 4.57
C GLU A 122 0.17 28.37 3.42
N GLY A 123 -0.35 28.01 2.23
CA GLY A 123 0.46 27.69 1.06
C GLY A 123 0.77 26.20 0.86
N HIS A 124 0.41 25.36 1.80
CA HIS A 124 0.43 23.89 1.67
C HIS A 124 -0.90 23.38 1.13
N LEU A 125 -0.88 22.52 0.13
CA LEU A 125 -2.03 21.84 -0.42
C LEU A 125 -1.92 20.34 -0.16
N LEU A 126 -2.69 19.86 0.82
CA LEU A 126 -2.84 18.44 1.08
C LEU A 126 -3.76 17.88 0.01
N THR A 127 -3.19 17.16 -0.95
CA THR A 127 -3.93 16.73 -2.15
C THR A 127 -4.61 15.38 -2.00
N GLY A 128 -4.41 14.67 -0.86
CA GLY A 128 -4.92 13.31 -0.70
C GLY A 128 -4.58 12.48 -1.93
N ASP A 129 -5.59 11.80 -2.45
CA ASP A 129 -5.49 10.97 -3.65
C ASP A 129 -6.12 11.67 -4.88
N SER A 130 -5.71 12.91 -5.16
CA SER A 130 -6.03 13.59 -6.43
C SER A 130 -4.79 13.86 -7.26
N LEU A 131 -4.03 14.90 -6.92
CA LEU A 131 -2.74 15.23 -7.53
C LEU A 131 -1.62 14.58 -6.73
N MET A 132 -0.89 13.68 -7.36
CA MET A 132 0.31 13.03 -6.84
C MET A 132 1.56 13.70 -7.42
N ILE A 133 2.74 13.46 -6.83
CA ILE A 133 4.00 13.96 -7.39
C ILE A 133 4.37 13.13 -8.62
N GLY A 134 4.35 13.79 -9.78
CA GLY A 134 4.67 13.20 -11.08
C GLY A 134 3.49 12.57 -11.82
N ASP A 135 2.34 12.35 -11.16
CA ASP A 135 1.17 11.69 -11.73
C ASP A 135 -0.13 12.16 -11.02
N ALA A 136 -1.23 11.49 -11.31
CA ALA A 136 -2.51 11.62 -10.62
C ALA A 136 -3.02 10.25 -10.14
N ALA A 137 -3.96 10.27 -9.20
CA ALA A 137 -4.56 9.05 -8.68
C ALA A 137 -5.40 8.31 -9.72
N ARG A 138 -5.62 7.02 -9.46
CA ARG A 138 -6.51 6.18 -10.27
C ARG A 138 -7.98 6.56 -10.05
N PRO A 139 -8.83 6.61 -11.13
CA PRO A 139 -10.22 7.08 -11.02
C PRO A 139 -11.25 5.95 -10.82
N ASP A 140 -10.82 4.67 -10.67
CA ASP A 140 -11.69 3.50 -10.87
C ASP A 140 -12.12 2.80 -9.57
N LEU A 141 -11.96 3.42 -8.39
CA LEU A 141 -12.20 2.75 -7.11
C LEU A 141 -13.65 2.82 -6.61
N ALA A 142 -14.43 3.83 -6.97
CA ALA A 142 -15.76 4.06 -6.41
C ALA A 142 -16.88 4.22 -7.44
N VAL A 143 -16.56 4.70 -8.63
CA VAL A 143 -17.49 4.94 -9.74
C VAL A 143 -16.99 4.30 -11.03
N GLU A 144 -17.78 4.38 -12.09
CA GLU A 144 -17.30 3.98 -13.42
C GLU A 144 -16.03 4.76 -13.78
N ALA A 145 -14.99 4.05 -14.19
CA ALA A 145 -13.64 4.61 -14.40
C ALA A 145 -13.63 5.86 -15.30
N ARG A 146 -14.52 5.91 -16.30
CA ARG A 146 -14.68 7.06 -17.19
C ARG A 146 -15.20 8.28 -16.44
N GLU A 147 -16.25 8.12 -15.62
CA GLU A 147 -16.85 9.21 -14.84
C GLU A 147 -15.84 9.77 -13.84
N GLY A 148 -15.18 8.88 -13.09
CA GLY A 148 -14.12 9.27 -12.16
C GLY A 148 -12.97 10.00 -12.86
N ALA A 149 -12.57 9.56 -14.06
CA ALA A 149 -11.50 10.23 -14.81
C ALA A 149 -11.91 11.63 -15.31
N GLU A 150 -13.16 11.81 -15.77
CA GLU A 150 -13.67 13.12 -16.18
C GLU A 150 -13.76 14.10 -14.99
N ASP A 151 -14.14 13.63 -13.82
CA ASP A 151 -14.18 14.44 -12.59
C ASP A 151 -12.78 14.76 -12.07
N LEU A 152 -11.85 13.79 -12.09
CA LEU A 152 -10.46 14.01 -11.72
C LEU A 152 -9.80 15.06 -12.63
N PHE A 153 -10.04 15.00 -13.95
CA PHE A 153 -9.53 15.98 -14.88
C PHE A 153 -9.96 17.42 -14.50
N ARG A 154 -11.26 17.62 -14.23
CA ARG A 154 -11.77 18.94 -13.79
C ARG A 154 -11.18 19.39 -12.45
N SER A 155 -11.00 18.45 -11.54
CA SER A 155 -10.37 18.70 -10.23
C SER A 155 -8.92 19.15 -10.41
N LEU A 156 -8.15 18.47 -11.27
CA LEU A 156 -6.76 18.83 -11.58
C LEU A 156 -6.66 20.19 -12.27
N GLU A 157 -7.55 20.52 -13.22
CA GLU A 157 -7.61 21.85 -13.83
C GLU A 157 -7.85 22.96 -12.76
N ARG A 158 -8.77 22.69 -11.80
CA ARG A 158 -9.04 23.59 -10.69
C ARG A 158 -7.79 23.81 -9.81
N LEU A 159 -7.11 22.73 -9.41
CA LEU A 159 -5.90 22.79 -8.59
C LEU A 159 -4.76 23.49 -9.34
N ALA A 160 -4.62 23.27 -10.64
CA ALA A 160 -3.64 23.97 -11.47
C ALA A 160 -3.87 25.49 -11.55
N GLY A 161 -5.05 25.99 -11.19
CA GLY A 161 -5.36 27.40 -11.08
C GLY A 161 -4.82 28.09 -9.80
N LEU A 162 -4.30 27.34 -8.83
CA LEU A 162 -3.69 27.88 -7.61
C LEU A 162 -2.32 28.53 -7.90
N PRO A 163 -1.78 29.34 -6.96
CA PRO A 163 -0.45 29.95 -7.10
C PRO A 163 0.64 28.90 -7.32
N ASP A 164 1.58 29.20 -8.18
CA ASP A 164 2.68 28.28 -8.55
C ASP A 164 3.59 27.87 -7.37
N GLU A 165 3.65 28.71 -6.34
CA GLU A 165 4.41 28.49 -5.11
C GLU A 165 3.72 27.56 -4.12
N THR A 166 2.46 27.17 -4.38
CA THR A 166 1.73 26.22 -3.52
C THR A 166 2.49 24.91 -3.45
N GLU A 167 2.80 24.49 -2.22
CA GLU A 167 3.45 23.21 -1.92
C GLU A 167 2.43 22.08 -2.06
N ILE A 168 2.83 20.99 -2.69
CA ILE A 168 2.00 19.81 -2.94
C ILE A 168 2.38 18.72 -1.94
N ASP A 169 1.42 18.39 -1.11
CA ASP A 169 1.52 17.43 0.00
C ASP A 169 0.54 16.25 -0.26
N PRO A 170 0.96 15.20 -0.98
CA PRO A 170 0.08 14.12 -1.43
C PRO A 170 -0.24 13.10 -0.33
N GLY A 171 -1.35 12.36 -0.49
CA GLY A 171 -1.72 11.23 0.39
C GLY A 171 -0.80 10.02 0.25
N HIS A 172 -0.01 9.93 -0.85
CA HIS A 172 0.89 8.80 -1.11
C HIS A 172 2.24 9.22 -1.64
N THR A 173 3.25 8.43 -1.26
CA THR A 173 4.64 8.54 -1.75
C THR A 173 4.99 7.35 -2.65
N GLY A 174 6.18 7.36 -3.29
CA GLY A 174 6.62 6.29 -4.19
C GLY A 174 6.61 4.91 -3.51
N GLY A 175 5.99 3.94 -4.20
CA GLY A 175 5.82 2.56 -3.71
C GLY A 175 4.37 2.18 -3.35
N SER A 176 3.46 3.14 -3.31
CA SER A 176 2.03 2.89 -3.12
C SER A 176 1.36 2.30 -4.37
N LEU A 177 0.21 1.63 -4.17
CA LEU A 177 -0.63 1.09 -5.24
C LEU A 177 -1.62 2.13 -5.83
N CYS A 178 -1.63 3.35 -5.31
CA CYS A 178 -2.60 4.39 -5.69
C CYS A 178 -2.23 5.18 -6.95
N GLY A 179 -1.02 5.01 -7.50
CA GLY A 179 -0.58 5.64 -8.74
C GLY A 179 0.41 4.77 -9.52
N ALA A 180 0.52 5.02 -10.83
CA ALA A 180 1.32 4.19 -11.74
C ALA A 180 2.81 4.57 -11.76
N SER A 181 3.15 5.85 -11.55
CA SER A 181 4.50 6.41 -11.73
C SER A 181 4.86 7.41 -10.63
N LEU A 182 4.54 7.09 -9.36
CA LEU A 182 4.78 8.00 -8.24
C LEU A 182 6.27 8.25 -8.02
N SER A 183 6.62 9.52 -7.84
CA SER A 183 7.96 9.93 -7.44
C SER A 183 8.29 9.45 -6.02
N ARG A 184 9.60 9.30 -5.73
CA ARG A 184 10.10 9.08 -4.37
C ARG A 184 10.21 10.38 -3.56
N GLU A 185 10.03 11.52 -4.21
CA GLU A 185 9.97 12.81 -3.53
C GLU A 185 8.72 12.85 -2.65
N ARG A 186 8.86 13.47 -1.48
CA ARG A 186 7.77 13.55 -0.49
C ARG A 186 6.96 14.83 -0.60
N VAL A 187 7.52 15.83 -1.27
CA VAL A 187 6.97 17.17 -1.42
C VAL A 187 7.35 17.72 -2.79
N SER A 188 6.47 18.50 -3.39
CA SER A 188 6.72 19.22 -4.65
C SER A 188 6.11 20.61 -4.59
N THR A 189 6.15 21.36 -5.69
CA THR A 189 5.39 22.60 -5.84
C THR A 189 4.50 22.53 -7.07
N LEU A 190 3.41 23.26 -7.06
CA LEU A 190 2.51 23.28 -8.21
C LEU A 190 3.23 23.72 -9.50
N ARG A 191 4.22 24.61 -9.39
CA ARG A 191 5.10 24.98 -10.51
C ARG A 191 5.82 23.78 -11.09
N MET A 192 6.41 22.92 -10.23
CA MET A 192 7.15 21.74 -10.68
C MET A 192 6.21 20.71 -11.30
N GLU A 193 5.05 20.51 -10.68
CA GLU A 193 4.05 19.59 -11.22
C GLU A 193 3.52 20.05 -12.59
N LYS A 194 3.26 21.32 -12.80
CA LYS A 194 2.89 21.86 -14.12
C LYS A 194 3.96 21.63 -15.20
N LEU A 195 5.22 21.48 -14.82
CA LEU A 195 6.33 21.26 -15.77
C LEU A 195 6.61 19.79 -16.05
N SER A 196 6.38 18.91 -15.11
CA SER A 196 6.85 17.52 -15.16
C SER A 196 5.79 16.44 -14.94
N ASN A 197 4.62 16.79 -14.42
CA ASN A 197 3.57 15.83 -14.12
C ASN A 197 2.85 15.39 -15.40
N HIS A 198 2.83 14.09 -15.65
CA HIS A 198 2.26 13.53 -16.86
C HIS A 198 0.75 13.76 -16.97
N ALA A 199 0.02 13.68 -15.86
CA ALA A 199 -1.42 13.88 -15.82
C ALA A 199 -1.80 15.33 -16.10
N LEU A 200 -1.06 16.31 -15.54
CA LEU A 200 -1.27 17.74 -15.77
C LEU A 200 -0.87 18.20 -17.18
N ALA A 201 -0.05 17.43 -17.88
CA ALA A 201 0.36 17.74 -19.25
C ALA A 201 -0.72 17.43 -20.31
N ILE A 202 -1.77 16.68 -19.94
CA ILE A 202 -2.85 16.30 -20.85
C ILE A 202 -3.93 17.38 -20.80
N GLU A 203 -4.14 18.08 -21.94
CA GLU A 203 -5.11 19.18 -22.06
C GLU A 203 -6.50 18.74 -22.52
N ASP A 204 -6.61 17.54 -23.14
CA ASP A 204 -7.86 17.00 -23.64
C ASP A 204 -8.45 15.95 -22.69
N VAL A 205 -9.71 16.16 -22.28
CA VAL A 205 -10.39 15.25 -21.34
C VAL A 205 -10.52 13.82 -21.87
N GLN A 206 -10.69 13.62 -23.20
CA GLN A 206 -10.82 12.26 -23.75
C GLN A 206 -9.45 11.54 -23.79
N GLU A 207 -8.38 12.28 -24.03
CA GLU A 207 -7.02 11.79 -23.92
C GLU A 207 -6.69 11.44 -22.47
N PHE A 208 -7.06 12.30 -21.49
CA PHE A 208 -6.90 12.03 -20.07
C PHE A 208 -7.67 10.76 -19.63
N VAL A 209 -8.93 10.63 -20.05
CA VAL A 209 -9.74 9.43 -19.77
C VAL A 209 -9.06 8.18 -20.35
N ALA A 210 -8.60 8.22 -21.59
CA ALA A 210 -7.93 7.08 -22.22
C ALA A 210 -6.62 6.72 -21.49
N HIS A 211 -5.86 7.72 -21.03
CA HIS A 211 -4.64 7.54 -20.24
C HIS A 211 -4.97 6.89 -18.89
N SER A 212 -5.82 7.52 -18.07
CA SER A 212 -6.11 7.12 -16.70
C SER A 212 -6.84 5.77 -16.59
N THR A 213 -7.70 5.42 -17.57
CA THR A 213 -8.42 4.15 -17.59
C THR A 213 -7.63 3.02 -18.28
N GLY A 214 -6.54 3.35 -18.99
CA GLY A 214 -5.67 2.37 -19.65
C GLY A 214 -4.72 1.63 -18.68
N ILE A 215 -4.56 2.11 -17.48
CA ILE A 215 -3.65 1.55 -16.46
C ILE A 215 -4.48 0.80 -15.42
N ALA A 216 -4.63 -0.51 -15.61
CA ALA A 216 -5.24 -1.37 -14.61
C ALA A 216 -4.21 -1.77 -13.55
N ALA A 217 -3.98 -0.94 -12.54
CA ALA A 217 -3.22 -1.36 -11.36
C ALA A 217 -4.02 -2.43 -10.59
N PRO A 218 -3.36 -3.47 -10.05
CA PRO A 218 -4.05 -4.50 -9.30
C PRO A 218 -4.74 -3.93 -8.06
N ARG A 219 -5.97 -4.38 -7.80
CA ARG A 219 -6.70 -4.05 -6.57
C ARG A 219 -6.45 -5.17 -5.55
N PRO A 220 -5.96 -4.86 -4.34
CA PRO A 220 -5.95 -5.83 -3.26
C PRO A 220 -7.37 -6.35 -2.98
N PRO A 221 -7.55 -7.65 -2.69
CA PRO A 221 -8.86 -8.19 -2.33
C PRO A 221 -9.48 -7.55 -1.07
N THR A 222 -8.67 -6.85 -0.26
CA THR A 222 -9.09 -6.12 0.95
C THR A 222 -9.77 -4.79 0.67
N VAL A 223 -9.72 -4.24 -0.54
CA VAL A 223 -10.21 -2.88 -0.88
C VAL A 223 -11.66 -2.65 -0.42
N GLU A 224 -12.59 -3.52 -0.78
CA GLU A 224 -14.00 -3.36 -0.39
C GLU A 224 -14.16 -3.42 1.13
N ARG A 225 -13.48 -4.35 1.79
CA ARG A 225 -13.49 -4.47 3.26
C ARG A 225 -12.91 -3.23 3.95
N VAL A 226 -11.83 -2.68 3.44
CA VAL A 226 -11.22 -1.45 3.98
C VAL A 226 -12.18 -0.27 3.84
N VAL A 227 -12.81 -0.11 2.69
CA VAL A 227 -13.86 0.90 2.48
C VAL A 227 -15.00 0.73 3.47
N ASP A 228 -15.51 -0.50 3.65
CA ASP A 228 -16.59 -0.78 4.60
C ASP A 228 -16.18 -0.46 6.05
N LEU A 229 -14.95 -0.78 6.45
CA LEU A 229 -14.41 -0.45 7.77
C LEU A 229 -14.26 1.06 7.98
N ASN A 230 -13.86 1.80 6.96
CA ASN A 230 -13.69 3.26 7.03
C ASN A 230 -15.01 4.03 6.93
N ARG A 231 -16.06 3.45 6.38
CA ARG A 231 -17.41 4.03 6.33
C ARG A 231 -18.30 3.59 7.48
N GLY A 232 -18.06 2.39 7.98
CA GLY A 232 -18.86 1.75 9.03
C GLY A 232 -18.74 2.41 10.40
N PRO A 233 -19.32 1.80 11.43
CA PRO A 233 -19.14 2.27 12.81
C PRO A 233 -17.65 2.35 13.16
N PHE A 234 -17.28 3.30 14.00
CA PHE A 234 -15.89 3.50 14.41
C PHE A 234 -15.21 2.20 14.85
N LEU A 235 -14.07 1.91 14.27
CA LEU A 235 -13.25 0.76 14.63
C LEU A 235 -12.37 1.09 15.84
N ALA A 236 -12.50 0.30 16.89
CA ALA A 236 -11.67 0.41 18.09
C ALA A 236 -10.27 -0.20 17.87
N ALA A 237 -9.35 0.11 18.79
CA ALA A 237 -8.08 -0.61 18.88
C ALA A 237 -8.33 -2.12 19.03
N GLN A 238 -7.51 -2.91 18.34
CA GLN A 238 -7.54 -4.36 18.53
C GLN A 238 -6.91 -4.73 19.88
N PRO A 239 -7.37 -5.82 20.54
CA PRO A 239 -6.81 -6.26 21.80
C PRO A 239 -5.32 -6.64 21.65
N PRO A 240 -4.52 -6.57 22.73
CA PRO A 240 -3.17 -7.09 22.73
C PRO A 240 -3.12 -8.55 22.31
N LEU A 241 -2.09 -8.91 21.54
CA LEU A 241 -1.91 -10.29 21.09
C LEU A 241 -1.55 -11.23 22.25
N GLU A 242 -2.13 -12.41 22.23
CA GLU A 242 -1.81 -13.48 23.17
C GLU A 242 -0.82 -14.47 22.55
N LEU A 243 0.09 -14.99 23.37
CA LEU A 243 0.96 -16.10 23.00
C LEU A 243 0.13 -17.38 22.96
N LEU A 244 0.14 -18.07 21.82
CA LEU A 244 -0.62 -19.27 21.59
C LEU A 244 0.24 -20.54 21.75
N ASP A 245 -0.34 -21.59 22.35
CA ASP A 245 0.29 -22.92 22.45
C ASP A 245 0.20 -23.72 21.14
N SER A 246 -0.67 -23.32 20.23
CA SER A 246 -0.89 -23.98 18.92
C SER A 246 -1.38 -23.01 17.87
N VAL A 247 -1.08 -23.31 16.61
CA VAL A 247 -1.53 -22.53 15.45
C VAL A 247 -3.05 -22.60 15.31
N GLN A 248 -3.68 -21.45 15.12
CA GLN A 248 -5.10 -21.30 14.83
C GLN A 248 -5.26 -20.63 13.46
N GLY A 249 -6.01 -21.25 12.58
CA GLY A 249 -6.20 -20.74 11.22
C GLY A 249 -4.95 -20.88 10.35
N GLN A 250 -4.64 -19.85 9.57
CA GLN A 250 -3.45 -19.80 8.71
C GLN A 250 -2.24 -19.26 9.48
N LEU A 251 -1.06 -19.73 9.12
CA LEU A 251 0.19 -19.37 9.78
C LEU A 251 0.98 -18.37 8.92
N LEU A 252 1.14 -17.16 9.45
CA LEU A 252 2.01 -16.13 8.87
C LEU A 252 3.36 -16.12 9.58
N ASP A 253 4.42 -16.50 8.89
CA ASP A 253 5.80 -16.43 9.39
C ASP A 253 6.43 -15.09 8.98
N VAL A 254 6.69 -14.22 9.95
CA VAL A 254 7.27 -12.88 9.72
C VAL A 254 8.78 -12.81 9.93
N ARG A 255 9.41 -13.96 10.20
CA ARG A 255 10.86 -14.07 10.32
C ARG A 255 11.54 -13.82 8.96
N PRO A 256 12.85 -13.47 8.96
CA PRO A 256 13.60 -13.32 7.71
C PRO A 256 13.44 -14.50 6.76
N ALA A 257 13.35 -14.23 5.45
CA ALA A 257 13.11 -15.26 4.43
C ALA A 257 14.12 -16.41 4.46
N ARG A 258 15.38 -16.12 4.84
CA ARG A 258 16.43 -17.17 4.99
C ARG A 258 16.19 -18.05 6.20
N GLU A 259 15.69 -17.53 7.31
CA GLU A 259 15.34 -18.31 8.48
C GLU A 259 14.15 -19.23 8.18
N HIS A 260 13.11 -18.68 7.52
CA HIS A 260 11.98 -19.46 7.05
C HIS A 260 12.43 -20.57 6.09
N ALA A 261 13.27 -20.24 5.11
CA ALA A 261 13.78 -21.24 4.16
C ALA A 261 14.60 -22.33 4.83
N ALA A 262 15.40 -22.00 5.84
CA ALA A 262 16.20 -22.97 6.60
C ALA A 262 15.33 -23.94 7.44
N GLY A 263 14.15 -23.48 7.87
CA GLY A 263 13.20 -24.33 8.59
C GLY A 263 11.98 -23.56 9.08
N HIS A 264 10.79 -24.10 8.74
CA HIS A 264 9.51 -23.52 9.14
C HIS A 264 8.48 -24.59 9.51
N ALA A 265 7.42 -24.16 10.16
CA ALA A 265 6.30 -25.02 10.50
C ALA A 265 5.43 -25.29 9.26
N HIS A 266 4.78 -26.45 9.23
CA HIS A 266 3.93 -26.85 8.11
C HIS A 266 2.88 -25.80 7.76
N GLY A 267 2.75 -25.52 6.46
CA GLY A 267 1.76 -24.59 5.91
C GLY A 267 2.02 -23.12 6.19
N ALA A 268 3.20 -22.74 6.71
CA ALA A 268 3.56 -21.36 6.98
C ALA A 268 3.78 -20.56 5.69
N ILE A 269 3.11 -19.42 5.57
CA ILE A 269 3.35 -18.42 4.52
C ILE A 269 4.32 -17.38 5.08
N ASN A 270 5.41 -17.11 4.36
CA ASN A 270 6.43 -16.17 4.82
C ASN A 270 6.28 -14.80 4.18
N ILE A 271 6.08 -13.80 5.03
CA ILE A 271 6.16 -12.38 4.66
C ILE A 271 7.07 -11.70 5.68
N PRO A 272 8.37 -11.57 5.40
CA PRO A 272 9.31 -10.97 6.34
C PRO A 272 8.94 -9.53 6.70
N LEU A 273 9.10 -9.17 7.99
CA LEU A 273 8.95 -7.78 8.42
C LEU A 273 9.95 -6.84 7.76
N GLU A 274 11.11 -7.37 7.41
CA GLU A 274 12.14 -6.64 6.69
C GLU A 274 11.74 -6.50 5.20
N GLY A 275 11.97 -5.31 4.62
CA GLY A 275 11.74 -5.08 3.19
C GLY A 275 10.38 -4.48 2.82
N GLY A 276 9.57 -4.07 3.81
CA GLY A 276 8.35 -3.27 3.61
C GLY A 276 7.18 -3.97 2.91
N SER A 277 6.06 -3.25 2.81
CA SER A 277 4.82 -3.69 2.16
C SER A 277 4.27 -5.02 2.71
N VAL A 278 4.43 -5.24 4.03
CA VAL A 278 3.96 -6.48 4.69
C VAL A 278 2.44 -6.55 4.64
N GLY A 279 1.77 -5.44 5.01
CA GLY A 279 0.32 -5.34 4.94
C GLY A 279 -0.21 -5.60 3.53
N THR A 280 0.34 -4.92 2.53
CA THR A 280 -0.04 -5.11 1.12
C THR A 280 0.15 -6.55 0.65
N LYS A 281 1.31 -7.16 0.93
CA LYS A 281 1.58 -8.56 0.57
C LYS A 281 0.60 -9.51 1.26
N ALA A 282 0.35 -9.30 2.56
CA ALA A 282 -0.61 -10.08 3.32
C ALA A 282 -2.03 -9.97 2.74
N GLY A 283 -2.47 -8.76 2.40
CA GLY A 283 -3.77 -8.51 1.77
C GLY A 283 -3.97 -9.27 0.44
N PHE A 284 -2.89 -9.56 -0.29
CA PHE A 284 -2.96 -10.34 -1.52
C PHE A 284 -2.89 -11.86 -1.32
N VAL A 285 -2.13 -12.35 -0.34
CA VAL A 285 -1.82 -13.80 -0.26
C VAL A 285 -2.49 -14.52 0.88
N LEU A 286 -2.95 -13.83 1.94
CA LEU A 286 -3.70 -14.45 3.03
C LEU A 286 -5.19 -14.58 2.69
N ASP A 287 -5.81 -15.60 3.23
CA ASP A 287 -7.27 -15.74 3.18
C ASP A 287 -7.91 -14.84 4.24
N HIS A 288 -8.78 -13.93 3.79
CA HIS A 288 -9.41 -12.93 4.65
C HIS A 288 -10.52 -13.49 5.56
N ALA A 289 -10.98 -14.73 5.30
CA ALA A 289 -12.01 -15.40 6.08
C ALA A 289 -11.44 -16.33 7.16
N THR A 290 -10.11 -16.52 7.17
CA THR A 290 -9.44 -17.45 8.08
C THR A 290 -8.58 -16.67 9.08
N PRO A 291 -8.71 -16.92 10.41
CA PRO A 291 -7.88 -16.30 11.43
C PRO A 291 -6.38 -16.47 11.14
N VAL A 292 -5.57 -15.49 11.56
CA VAL A 292 -4.12 -15.51 11.36
C VAL A 292 -3.39 -15.74 12.68
N THR A 293 -2.56 -16.77 12.73
CA THR A 293 -1.53 -16.91 13.78
C THR A 293 -0.20 -16.37 13.24
N ILE A 294 0.43 -15.45 13.97
CA ILE A 294 1.71 -14.85 13.59
C ILE A 294 2.86 -15.65 14.22
N HIS A 295 3.78 -16.17 13.41
CA HIS A 295 5.04 -16.74 13.88
C HIS A 295 6.13 -15.69 13.84
N ALA A 296 6.64 -15.28 15.01
CA ALA A 296 7.62 -14.23 15.19
C ALA A 296 8.76 -14.67 16.12
N ARG A 297 9.86 -13.92 16.17
CA ARG A 297 10.99 -14.14 17.07
C ARG A 297 10.77 -13.51 18.46
N SER A 298 9.90 -12.50 18.53
CA SER A 298 9.57 -11.79 19.76
C SER A 298 8.12 -11.29 19.76
N PRO A 299 7.58 -10.93 20.95
CA PRO A 299 6.26 -10.29 21.06
C PRO A 299 6.18 -8.96 20.29
N GLU A 300 7.27 -8.19 20.25
CA GLU A 300 7.34 -6.90 19.57
C GLU A 300 7.24 -7.07 18.05
N GLU A 301 7.93 -8.06 17.48
CA GLU A 301 7.78 -8.43 16.06
C GLU A 301 6.35 -8.86 15.74
N ALA A 302 5.73 -9.65 16.61
CA ALA A 302 4.35 -10.07 16.44
C ALA A 302 3.38 -8.87 16.48
N ALA A 303 3.58 -7.95 17.40
CA ALA A 303 2.78 -6.74 17.52
C ALA A 303 2.96 -5.81 16.29
N ASP A 304 4.18 -5.66 15.77
CA ASP A 304 4.44 -4.90 14.55
C ASP A 304 3.75 -5.54 13.34
N ALA A 305 3.86 -6.86 13.19
CA ALA A 305 3.15 -7.58 12.13
C ALA A 305 1.63 -7.40 12.22
N ALA A 306 1.05 -7.55 13.40
CA ALA A 306 -0.39 -7.40 13.60
C ALA A 306 -0.87 -5.98 13.25
N ARG A 307 -0.13 -4.95 13.66
CA ARG A 307 -0.43 -3.56 13.31
C ARG A 307 -0.51 -3.36 11.79
N ARG A 308 0.43 -3.95 11.03
CA ARG A 308 0.43 -3.89 9.56
C ARG A 308 -0.71 -4.69 8.94
N LEU A 309 -1.12 -5.82 9.54
CA LEU A 309 -2.30 -6.57 9.12
C LEU A 309 -3.58 -5.77 9.36
N TYR A 310 -3.72 -5.15 10.54
CA TYR A 310 -4.88 -4.32 10.87
C TYR A 310 -5.01 -3.13 9.92
N ALA A 311 -3.88 -2.52 9.55
CA ALA A 311 -3.86 -1.41 8.61
C ALA A 311 -4.46 -1.74 7.24
N VAL A 312 -4.48 -3.00 6.81
CA VAL A 312 -5.10 -3.45 5.55
C VAL A 312 -6.41 -4.22 5.76
N GLY A 313 -7.03 -4.10 6.94
CA GLY A 313 -8.34 -4.70 7.24
C GLY A 313 -8.30 -6.20 7.59
N LEU A 314 -7.12 -6.80 7.78
CA LEU A 314 -6.98 -8.17 8.28
C LEU A 314 -7.04 -8.16 9.82
N LEU A 315 -8.26 -8.06 10.36
CA LEU A 315 -8.49 -7.85 11.80
C LEU A 315 -8.55 -9.15 12.62
N ASP A 316 -8.78 -10.30 11.97
CA ASP A 316 -8.91 -11.60 12.65
C ASP A 316 -7.52 -12.23 12.88
N VAL A 317 -6.77 -11.63 13.82
CA VAL A 317 -5.49 -12.16 14.29
C VAL A 317 -5.71 -12.91 15.59
N ALA A 318 -5.61 -14.25 15.53
CA ALA A 318 -5.86 -15.12 16.68
C ALA A 318 -4.84 -14.94 17.81
N GLY A 319 -3.62 -14.52 17.46
CA GLY A 319 -2.52 -14.34 18.39
C GLY A 319 -1.17 -14.63 17.70
N TYR A 320 -0.14 -14.90 18.50
CA TYR A 320 1.20 -15.21 17.96
C TYR A 320 1.80 -16.45 18.60
N ALA A 321 2.76 -17.07 17.90
CA ALA A 321 3.54 -18.19 18.36
C ALA A 321 5.04 -17.91 18.19
N MET A 322 5.87 -18.51 19.03
CA MET A 322 7.33 -18.46 18.96
C MET A 322 7.92 -19.87 19.03
N GLY A 323 9.06 -20.08 18.37
CA GLY A 323 9.80 -21.34 18.48
C GLY A 323 9.01 -22.56 18.01
N LEU A 324 8.14 -22.41 17.00
CA LEU A 324 7.42 -23.55 16.40
C LEU A 324 8.40 -24.59 15.85
N GLU A 325 8.02 -25.86 15.94
CA GLU A 325 8.82 -26.95 15.39
C GLU A 325 8.94 -26.81 13.87
N SER A 326 10.18 -26.86 13.36
CA SER A 326 10.47 -26.83 11.93
C SER A 326 10.26 -28.22 11.34
N SER A 327 9.21 -28.37 10.55
CA SER A 327 8.88 -29.63 9.86
C SER A 327 9.16 -29.57 8.36
N GLU A 328 9.34 -28.38 7.81
CA GLU A 328 9.55 -28.12 6.38
C GLU A 328 10.70 -27.14 6.15
N HIS A 329 11.21 -27.11 4.93
CA HIS A 329 12.24 -26.18 4.48
C HIS A 329 12.05 -25.85 3.00
N LEU A 330 12.59 -24.73 2.55
CA LEU A 330 12.73 -24.40 1.13
C LEU A 330 14.20 -24.52 0.73
N GLU A 331 14.44 -24.82 -0.54
CA GLU A 331 15.78 -24.82 -1.14
C GLU A 331 15.99 -23.55 -1.96
N PRO A 332 16.58 -22.47 -1.40
CA PRO A 332 16.83 -21.26 -2.17
C PRO A 332 17.82 -21.51 -3.32
N VAL A 333 17.52 -20.95 -4.49
CA VAL A 333 18.34 -21.05 -5.69
C VAL A 333 19.17 -19.78 -5.84
N GLY A 334 20.49 -19.92 -5.94
CA GLY A 334 21.39 -18.81 -6.30
C GLY A 334 21.37 -18.55 -7.81
N ILE A 335 21.84 -17.36 -8.24
CA ILE A 335 21.84 -16.99 -9.68
C ILE A 335 22.69 -17.96 -10.51
N ASP A 336 23.85 -18.42 -10.01
CA ASP A 336 24.68 -19.41 -10.72
C ASP A 336 23.99 -20.75 -10.92
N GLU A 337 23.16 -21.13 -9.96
CA GLU A 337 22.37 -22.36 -10.04
C GLU A 337 21.18 -22.16 -10.98
N LEU A 338 20.51 -21.02 -10.91
CA LEU A 338 19.41 -20.66 -11.82
C LEU A 338 19.88 -20.74 -13.29
N GLU A 339 21.06 -20.21 -13.61
CA GLU A 339 21.66 -20.31 -14.95
C GLU A 339 21.78 -21.76 -15.43
N ARG A 340 22.28 -22.64 -14.57
CA ARG A 340 22.41 -24.08 -14.87
C ARG A 340 21.05 -24.78 -15.04
N LEU A 341 20.10 -24.46 -14.17
CA LEU A 341 18.77 -25.06 -14.20
C LEU A 341 17.99 -24.62 -15.44
N VAL A 342 18.07 -23.36 -15.83
CA VAL A 342 17.49 -22.80 -17.06
C VAL A 342 18.11 -23.46 -18.29
N ALA A 343 19.46 -23.53 -18.35
CA ALA A 343 20.15 -24.15 -19.48
C ALA A 343 19.86 -25.64 -19.64
N ALA A 344 19.56 -26.34 -18.53
CA ALA A 344 19.19 -27.75 -18.52
C ALA A 344 17.70 -28.01 -18.74
N ASP A 345 16.86 -26.99 -18.82
CA ASP A 345 15.38 -27.07 -18.85
C ASP A 345 14.81 -28.00 -17.76
N SER A 346 15.39 -27.96 -16.56
CA SER A 346 15.08 -28.88 -15.47
C SER A 346 14.06 -28.34 -14.47
N VAL A 347 13.71 -27.07 -14.55
CA VAL A 347 12.77 -26.37 -13.66
C VAL A 347 11.78 -25.53 -14.46
N GLU A 348 10.66 -25.18 -13.85
CA GLU A 348 9.78 -24.14 -14.35
C GLU A 348 10.13 -22.79 -13.66
N VAL A 349 10.61 -21.83 -14.41
CA VAL A 349 10.93 -20.50 -13.87
C VAL A 349 9.69 -19.63 -13.92
N VAL A 350 9.27 -19.11 -12.77
CA VAL A 350 8.12 -18.21 -12.65
C VAL A 350 8.58 -16.81 -12.24
N ASP A 351 8.42 -15.85 -13.13
CA ASP A 351 8.61 -14.43 -12.85
C ASP A 351 7.36 -13.91 -12.13
N VAL A 352 7.54 -13.52 -10.87
CA VAL A 352 6.44 -13.11 -9.97
C VAL A 352 6.30 -11.60 -9.83
N ARG A 353 6.97 -10.84 -10.69
CA ARG A 353 6.86 -9.38 -10.78
C ARG A 353 5.56 -8.95 -11.44
N GLU A 354 5.26 -7.66 -11.34
CA GLU A 354 4.15 -7.08 -12.10
C GLU A 354 4.49 -6.99 -13.61
N LYS A 355 3.44 -6.80 -14.41
CA LYS A 355 3.55 -6.84 -15.87
C LYS A 355 4.54 -5.81 -16.42
N ASP A 356 4.50 -4.59 -15.91
CA ASP A 356 5.32 -3.49 -16.42
C ASP A 356 6.82 -3.75 -16.17
N GLU A 357 7.18 -4.23 -14.97
CA GLU A 357 8.55 -4.66 -14.67
C GLU A 357 9.03 -5.80 -15.58
N ARG A 358 8.13 -6.74 -15.88
CA ARG A 358 8.44 -7.85 -16.78
C ARG A 358 8.63 -7.38 -18.22
N ASP A 359 7.83 -6.43 -18.68
CA ASP A 359 7.91 -5.90 -20.05
C ASP A 359 9.28 -5.22 -20.32
N GLU A 360 9.93 -4.68 -19.27
CA GLU A 360 11.28 -4.12 -19.36
C GLU A 360 12.37 -5.17 -19.60
N GLY A 361 12.17 -6.39 -19.11
CA GLY A 361 13.08 -7.51 -19.33
C GLY A 361 12.78 -8.71 -18.47
N TYR A 362 12.82 -9.93 -19.04
CA TYR A 362 12.57 -11.18 -18.34
C TYR A 362 13.45 -12.32 -18.84
N ILE A 363 13.65 -13.37 -18.03
CA ILE A 363 14.37 -14.58 -18.40
C ILE A 363 13.62 -15.30 -19.53
N PRO A 364 14.23 -15.55 -20.69
CA PRO A 364 13.60 -16.27 -21.80
C PRO A 364 13.05 -17.64 -21.34
N GLY A 365 11.83 -17.96 -21.70
CA GLY A 365 11.17 -19.19 -21.30
C GLY A 365 10.51 -19.16 -19.93
N SER A 366 10.70 -18.09 -19.11
CA SER A 366 10.00 -17.96 -17.83
C SER A 366 8.52 -17.69 -18.04
N ARG A 367 7.69 -18.29 -17.20
CA ARG A 367 6.26 -18.03 -17.10
C ARG A 367 6.03 -16.74 -16.27
N HIS A 368 5.04 -15.94 -16.62
CA HIS A 368 4.65 -14.76 -15.86
C HIS A 368 3.43 -15.04 -15.01
N ILE A 369 3.59 -14.99 -13.71
CA ILE A 369 2.49 -15.08 -12.73
C ILE A 369 2.84 -14.14 -11.58
N PRO A 370 2.28 -12.94 -11.52
CA PRO A 370 2.50 -12.03 -10.38
C PRO A 370 2.25 -12.73 -9.05
N TYR A 371 3.09 -12.45 -8.02
CA TYR A 371 3.03 -13.14 -6.72
C TYR A 371 1.63 -13.15 -6.10
N ARG A 372 0.86 -12.08 -6.32
CA ARG A 372 -0.51 -11.92 -5.84
C ARG A 372 -1.52 -12.89 -6.47
N LEU A 373 -1.19 -13.47 -7.61
CA LEU A 373 -2.03 -14.45 -8.31
C LEU A 373 -1.51 -15.88 -8.15
N ILE A 374 -0.37 -16.08 -7.49
CA ILE A 374 0.34 -17.36 -7.48
C ILE A 374 -0.51 -18.52 -6.98
N ARG A 375 -1.36 -18.26 -5.96
CA ARG A 375 -2.27 -19.27 -5.41
C ARG A 375 -3.29 -19.77 -6.45
N ALA A 376 -3.80 -18.88 -7.29
CA ALA A 376 -4.78 -19.25 -8.32
C ALA A 376 -4.21 -20.16 -9.43
N PHE A 377 -2.89 -20.16 -9.59
CA PHE A 377 -2.19 -21.00 -10.60
C PHE A 377 -1.54 -22.24 -10.00
N ARG A 378 -1.79 -22.55 -8.73
CA ARG A 378 -1.20 -23.69 -8.02
C ARG A 378 -1.34 -25.00 -8.78
N ASP A 379 -2.54 -25.36 -9.23
CA ASP A 379 -2.80 -26.62 -9.93
C ASP A 379 -2.07 -26.76 -11.27
N GLU A 380 -1.79 -25.62 -11.94
CA GLU A 380 -1.01 -25.61 -13.17
C GLU A 380 0.50 -25.72 -12.93
N LEU A 381 0.97 -25.31 -11.75
CA LEU A 381 2.37 -25.38 -11.33
C LEU A 381 2.72 -26.70 -10.66
N ASP A 382 1.74 -27.44 -10.14
CA ASP A 382 1.93 -28.80 -9.59
C ASP A 382 1.94 -29.85 -10.72
N ASN A 383 2.93 -29.73 -11.60
CA ASN A 383 3.10 -30.59 -12.79
C ASN A 383 4.26 -31.61 -12.65
N GLY A 384 4.84 -31.74 -11.44
CA GLY A 384 5.95 -32.65 -11.13
C GLY A 384 7.34 -32.06 -11.48
N ARG A 385 7.45 -30.82 -11.94
CA ARG A 385 8.72 -30.09 -12.13
C ARG A 385 8.90 -29.10 -10.96
N PRO A 386 10.12 -28.98 -10.40
CA PRO A 386 10.38 -27.94 -9.41
C PRO A 386 10.12 -26.54 -10.00
N VAL A 387 9.46 -25.68 -9.23
CA VAL A 387 9.15 -24.29 -9.59
C VAL A 387 10.21 -23.36 -8.99
N VAL A 388 10.90 -22.57 -9.80
CA VAL A 388 11.80 -21.54 -9.30
C VAL A 388 11.14 -20.17 -9.45
N THR A 389 10.84 -19.53 -8.33
CA THR A 389 10.25 -18.19 -8.31
C THR A 389 11.35 -17.13 -8.35
N VAL A 390 11.17 -16.09 -9.18
CA VAL A 390 12.12 -15.00 -9.37
C VAL A 390 11.40 -13.66 -9.41
N CYS A 391 12.01 -12.64 -8.77
CA CYS A 391 11.60 -11.23 -8.88
C CYS A 391 12.84 -10.34 -9.07
N SER A 392 12.76 -9.05 -8.82
CA SER A 392 13.92 -8.15 -8.95
C SER A 392 14.97 -8.40 -7.87
N SER A 393 14.56 -8.56 -6.58
CA SER A 393 15.47 -8.59 -5.42
C SER A 393 15.32 -9.81 -4.49
N GLY A 394 14.41 -10.73 -4.78
CA GLY A 394 14.14 -11.91 -3.95
C GLY A 394 12.93 -11.81 -3.02
N ALA A 395 12.50 -10.60 -2.62
CA ALA A 395 11.45 -10.42 -1.62
C ALA A 395 10.10 -11.06 -2.04
N ARG A 396 9.58 -10.72 -3.22
CA ARG A 396 8.32 -11.31 -3.74
C ARG A 396 8.48 -12.79 -4.13
N ALA A 397 9.69 -13.17 -4.56
CA ALA A 397 10.00 -14.56 -4.86
C ALA A 397 9.88 -15.46 -3.62
N GLY A 398 10.38 -15.00 -2.46
CA GLY A 398 10.22 -15.71 -1.19
C GLY A 398 8.75 -15.90 -0.78
N VAL A 399 7.96 -14.81 -0.87
CA VAL A 399 6.51 -14.88 -0.58
C VAL A 399 5.82 -15.90 -1.50
N ALA A 400 6.03 -15.80 -2.82
CA ALA A 400 5.39 -16.71 -3.78
C ALA A 400 5.78 -18.18 -3.57
N ALA A 401 7.06 -18.44 -3.29
CA ALA A 401 7.52 -19.81 -3.00
C ALA A 401 6.90 -20.36 -1.72
N SER A 402 6.78 -19.56 -0.65
CA SER A 402 6.16 -20.02 0.60
C SER A 402 4.66 -20.31 0.42
N VAL A 403 3.95 -19.50 -0.38
CA VAL A 403 2.53 -19.78 -0.73
C VAL A 403 2.40 -21.10 -1.49
N LEU A 404 3.25 -21.34 -2.48
CA LEU A 404 3.23 -22.59 -3.26
C LEU A 404 3.60 -23.80 -2.40
N ALA A 405 4.62 -23.68 -1.55
CA ALA A 405 5.04 -24.74 -0.64
C ALA A 405 3.95 -25.10 0.38
N ALA A 406 3.26 -24.10 0.93
CA ALA A 406 2.12 -24.33 1.83
C ALA A 406 0.98 -25.11 1.14
N GLU A 407 0.90 -25.05 -0.18
CA GLU A 407 -0.05 -25.79 -1.02
C GLU A 407 0.53 -27.12 -1.57
N GLY A 408 1.76 -27.51 -1.16
CA GLY A 408 2.40 -28.79 -1.50
C GLY A 408 3.20 -28.81 -2.81
N VAL A 409 3.46 -27.67 -3.43
CA VAL A 409 4.29 -27.55 -4.66
C VAL A 409 5.78 -27.47 -4.30
N ASP A 410 6.66 -28.21 -5.00
CA ASP A 410 8.14 -28.04 -4.88
C ASP A 410 8.56 -26.68 -5.42
N ALA A 411 8.54 -25.67 -4.56
CA ALA A 411 8.85 -24.30 -4.89
C ALA A 411 10.17 -23.83 -4.26
N ARG A 412 11.02 -23.22 -5.07
CA ARG A 412 12.38 -22.83 -4.72
C ARG A 412 12.57 -21.32 -5.01
N PRO A 413 12.74 -20.48 -3.99
CA PRO A 413 12.88 -19.05 -4.23
C PRO A 413 14.31 -18.66 -4.64
N VAL A 414 14.44 -17.66 -5.51
CA VAL A 414 15.67 -16.88 -5.63
C VAL A 414 15.60 -15.76 -4.58
N LEU A 415 16.34 -15.89 -3.47
CA LEU A 415 16.32 -14.95 -2.34
C LEU A 415 17.42 -13.87 -2.44
N ASP A 416 18.57 -14.21 -3.04
CA ASP A 416 19.73 -13.33 -3.11
C ASP A 416 19.90 -12.80 -4.52
N GLY A 417 19.17 -11.73 -4.82
CA GLY A 417 19.12 -11.14 -6.14
C GLY A 417 17.87 -11.55 -6.92
N GLY A 418 17.94 -11.38 -8.25
CA GLY A 418 16.82 -11.64 -9.14
C GLY A 418 17.15 -11.31 -10.58
N ILE A 419 16.16 -10.76 -11.31
CA ILE A 419 16.33 -10.39 -12.72
C ILE A 419 17.46 -9.39 -12.93
N ASP A 420 17.65 -8.44 -12.01
CA ASP A 420 18.71 -7.43 -12.10
C ASP A 420 20.09 -8.10 -12.07
N ASN A 421 20.31 -9.02 -11.12
CA ASN A 421 21.57 -9.77 -11.02
C ASN A 421 21.77 -10.74 -12.20
N TRP A 422 20.71 -11.30 -12.75
CA TRP A 422 20.75 -12.10 -13.97
C TRP A 422 21.28 -11.27 -15.14
N GLN A 423 20.81 -10.02 -15.31
CA GLN A 423 21.25 -9.08 -16.34
C GLN A 423 22.69 -8.60 -16.14
N GLU A 424 23.08 -8.25 -14.90
CA GLU A 424 24.42 -7.81 -14.55
C GLU A 424 25.50 -8.84 -14.92
N ARG A 425 25.16 -10.12 -14.91
CA ARG A 425 26.03 -11.22 -15.34
C ARG A 425 26.12 -11.38 -16.86
N GLY A 426 25.41 -10.56 -17.62
CA GLY A 426 25.39 -10.60 -19.08
C GLY A 426 24.46 -11.69 -19.66
N ASN A 427 23.59 -12.27 -18.83
CA ASN A 427 22.62 -13.25 -19.29
C ASN A 427 21.54 -12.59 -20.16
N GLN A 428 21.02 -13.33 -21.12
CA GLN A 428 20.02 -12.84 -22.04
C GLN A 428 18.69 -12.59 -21.31
N VAL A 429 18.09 -11.44 -21.59
CA VAL A 429 16.69 -11.12 -21.27
C VAL A 429 15.92 -10.80 -22.54
N THR A 430 14.63 -11.02 -22.50
CA THR A 430 13.70 -10.60 -23.54
C THR A 430 12.86 -9.45 -23.01
N ALA A 431 12.81 -8.35 -23.75
CA ALA A 431 11.95 -7.20 -23.44
C ALA A 431 10.77 -7.13 -24.42
N PHE A 432 9.59 -6.75 -23.92
CA PHE A 432 8.45 -6.43 -24.77
C PHE A 432 8.60 -4.99 -25.29
N ARG A 433 8.79 -4.83 -26.60
CA ARG A 433 8.66 -3.51 -27.24
C ARG A 433 7.21 -3.32 -27.66
N ARG A 434 6.53 -2.33 -27.10
CA ARG A 434 5.24 -1.89 -27.63
C ARG A 434 5.46 -1.43 -29.08
N CYS A 435 4.68 -1.97 -30.04
CA CYS A 435 4.65 -1.45 -31.42
C CYS A 435 4.15 0.00 -31.36
N GLY A 436 5.01 0.98 -31.61
CA GLY A 436 4.63 2.40 -31.66
C GLY A 436 5.51 3.38 -30.88
N SER A 437 6.48 2.92 -30.10
CA SER A 437 7.49 3.79 -29.49
C SER A 437 8.74 3.84 -30.36
N GLY A 438 8.73 4.71 -31.36
CA GLY A 438 9.84 5.04 -32.23
C GLY A 438 9.95 6.53 -32.41
#